data_40b97c47dc326fc2f6b80f7ae5938ced
#
_entry.id   40b97c47dc326fc2f6b80f7ae5938ced
#
_cell.length_a   1.000
_cell.length_b   1.000
_cell.length_c   1.000
_cell.angle_alpha   90.00
_cell.angle_beta   90.00
_cell.angle_gamma   90.00
#
_symmetry.space_group_name_H-M   'P 1'
#
loop_
_entity.id
_entity.type
_entity.pdbx_description
1 polymer ?
#
loop_
_entity_poly.entity_id
_entity_poly.type
_entity_poly.pdbx_seq_one_letter_code
_entity_poly.pdbx_strand_id
1 'polypeptide(L)'
;MSNTPDLIARRMAPLSTPSDISTESVREIGGGLNALVADVFALYLKTKNFHWHMSGPHFRDYHLLLDDHGDQLFAMTDDLAERARKAWRAHDPFHRTHRATSASYRQ
;
A
#
# COMPACT_ATOMS: atom_id res chain seq x y z
N MET A 1 10.94 -30.67 -18.70
CA MET A 1 11.31 -29.34 -19.19
C MET A 1 10.21 -28.33 -18.89
N SER A 2 10.57 -27.29 -18.18
CA SER A 2 9.63 -26.22 -17.90
C SER A 2 9.36 -25.42 -19.16
N ASN A 3 8.10 -25.37 -19.58
CA ASN A 3 7.67 -24.61 -20.72
C ASN A 3 7.66 -23.11 -20.34
N THR A 4 8.46 -22.29 -21.02
CA THR A 4 8.57 -20.84 -20.77
C THR A 4 7.20 -20.12 -20.81
N PRO A 5 6.28 -20.41 -21.75
CA PRO A 5 4.93 -19.85 -21.73
C PRO A 5 4.14 -20.21 -20.48
N ASP A 6 4.29 -21.42 -19.95
CA ASP A 6 3.63 -21.85 -18.71
C ASP A 6 4.13 -21.09 -17.49
N LEU A 7 5.43 -20.82 -17.42
CA LEU A 7 6.00 -20.04 -16.33
C LEU A 7 5.53 -18.59 -16.37
N ILE A 8 5.42 -18.01 -17.57
CA ILE A 8 4.90 -16.65 -17.76
C ILE A 8 3.42 -16.61 -17.36
N ALA A 9 2.62 -17.59 -17.82
CA ALA A 9 1.21 -17.68 -17.45
C ALA A 9 1.03 -17.82 -15.95
N ARG A 10 1.84 -18.62 -15.27
CA ARG A 10 1.80 -18.76 -13.82
C ARG A 10 2.17 -17.47 -13.09
N ARG A 11 3.15 -16.74 -13.58
CA ARG A 11 3.55 -15.45 -13.00
C ARG A 11 2.49 -14.37 -13.21
N MET A 12 1.76 -14.45 -14.31
CA MET A 12 0.69 -13.50 -14.65
C MET A 12 -0.66 -13.94 -14.11
N ALA A 13 -0.77 -15.21 -13.69
CA ALA A 13 -2.02 -15.74 -13.14
C ALA A 13 -2.38 -15.02 -11.83
N PRO A 14 -3.67 -14.76 -11.62
CA PRO A 14 -4.15 -14.26 -10.33
C PRO A 14 -3.74 -15.21 -9.21
N LEU A 15 -3.18 -14.65 -8.14
CA LEU A 15 -2.97 -15.42 -6.92
C LEU A 15 -4.34 -15.70 -6.31
N SER A 16 -4.95 -16.83 -6.70
CA SER A 16 -6.21 -17.23 -6.11
C SER A 16 -5.96 -17.73 -4.69
N THR A 17 -6.39 -16.96 -3.71
CA THR A 17 -6.51 -17.43 -2.34
C THR A 17 -7.94 -17.89 -2.13
N PRO A 18 -8.16 -19.09 -1.55
CA PRO A 18 -9.52 -19.50 -1.21
C PRO A 18 -10.18 -18.45 -0.32
N SER A 19 -11.25 -17.89 -0.77
CA SER A 19 -12.02 -16.88 -0.05
C SER A 19 -13.49 -17.04 -0.38
N ASP A 20 -14.34 -16.85 0.62
CA ASP A 20 -15.79 -16.79 0.47
C ASP A 20 -16.28 -15.44 -0.08
N ILE A 21 -15.36 -14.49 -0.25
CA ILE A 21 -15.67 -13.16 -0.77
C ILE A 21 -15.60 -13.19 -2.31
N SER A 22 -16.61 -12.63 -2.97
CA SER A 22 -16.64 -12.56 -4.43
C SER A 22 -15.49 -11.72 -4.98
N THR A 23 -15.07 -12.01 -6.20
CA THR A 23 -14.01 -11.26 -6.90
C THR A 23 -14.35 -9.76 -7.01
N GLU A 24 -15.61 -9.45 -7.25
CA GLU A 24 -16.06 -8.06 -7.34
C GLU A 24 -15.97 -7.33 -5.99
N SER A 25 -16.41 -8.00 -4.91
CA SER A 25 -16.27 -7.44 -3.56
C SER A 25 -14.82 -7.28 -3.15
N VAL A 26 -13.95 -8.22 -3.50
CA VAL A 26 -12.51 -8.12 -3.27
C VAL A 26 -11.93 -6.89 -3.97
N ARG A 27 -12.36 -6.63 -5.20
CA ARG A 27 -11.91 -5.45 -5.95
C ARG A 27 -12.35 -4.15 -5.29
N GLU A 28 -13.59 -4.07 -4.83
CA GLU A 28 -14.13 -2.89 -4.14
C GLU A 28 -13.43 -2.65 -2.81
N ILE A 29 -13.24 -3.69 -2.02
CA ILE A 29 -12.53 -3.62 -0.73
C ILE A 29 -11.08 -3.20 -0.96
N GLY A 30 -10.41 -3.80 -1.92
CA GLY A 30 -9.03 -3.46 -2.27
C GLY A 30 -8.88 -2.01 -2.72
N GLY A 31 -9.82 -1.52 -3.54
CA GLY A 31 -9.85 -0.13 -3.97
C GLY A 31 -10.06 0.84 -2.82
N GLY A 32 -10.97 0.51 -1.90
CA GLY A 32 -11.23 1.30 -0.70
C GLY A 32 -10.02 1.34 0.24
N LEU A 33 -9.40 0.20 0.47
CA LEU A 33 -8.19 0.11 1.29
C LEU A 33 -7.04 0.91 0.68
N ASN A 34 -6.87 0.85 -0.62
CA ASN A 34 -5.82 1.59 -1.31
C ASN A 34 -6.03 3.11 -1.22
N ALA A 35 -7.25 3.58 -1.36
CA ALA A 35 -7.61 4.99 -1.15
C ALA A 35 -7.32 5.42 0.28
N LEU A 36 -7.65 4.58 1.26
CA LEU A 36 -7.39 4.85 2.67
C LEU A 36 -5.89 4.92 2.97
N VAL A 37 -5.09 4.04 2.38
CA VAL A 37 -3.61 4.10 2.48
C VAL A 37 -3.10 5.45 1.99
N ALA A 38 -3.59 5.93 0.85
CA ALA A 38 -3.18 7.21 0.29
C ALA A 38 -3.54 8.37 1.24
N ASP A 39 -4.75 8.35 1.82
CA ASP A 39 -5.20 9.38 2.75
C ASP A 39 -4.39 9.37 4.05
N VAL A 40 -4.16 8.21 4.63
CA VAL A 40 -3.38 8.08 5.87
C VAL A 40 -1.92 8.50 5.63
N PHE A 41 -1.36 8.13 4.49
CA PHE A 41 0.01 8.53 4.14
C PHE A 41 0.11 10.05 3.94
N ALA A 42 -0.86 10.67 3.30
CA ALA A 42 -0.91 12.12 3.16
C ALA A 42 -1.02 12.83 4.53
N LEU A 43 -1.82 12.28 5.44
CA LEU A 43 -1.94 12.78 6.80
C LEU A 43 -0.62 12.63 7.58
N TYR A 44 0.07 11.50 7.39
CA TYR A 44 1.40 11.27 7.96
C TYR A 44 2.38 12.36 7.51
N LEU A 45 2.46 12.63 6.22
CA LEU A 45 3.35 13.66 5.68
C LEU A 45 3.01 15.05 6.23
N LYS A 46 1.73 15.39 6.33
CA LYS A 46 1.27 16.65 6.93
C LYS A 46 1.70 16.75 8.40
N THR A 47 1.49 15.70 9.16
CA THR A 47 1.84 15.65 10.58
C THR A 47 3.35 15.82 10.76
N LYS A 48 4.17 15.14 9.95
CA LYS A 48 5.61 15.30 9.95
C LYS A 48 6.04 16.70 9.55
N ASN A 49 5.38 17.29 8.57
CA ASN A 49 5.68 18.64 8.14
C ASN A 49 5.43 19.66 9.27
N PHE A 50 4.32 19.54 9.98
CA PHE A 50 4.07 20.35 11.18
C PHE A 50 5.12 20.10 12.27
N HIS A 51 5.45 18.85 12.53
CA HIS A 51 6.48 18.45 13.48
C HIS A 51 7.83 19.13 13.19
N TRP A 52 8.24 19.19 11.92
CA TRP A 52 9.51 19.79 11.51
C TRP A 52 9.52 21.32 11.58
N HIS A 53 8.38 21.96 11.41
CA HIS A 53 8.26 23.41 11.27
C HIS A 53 7.65 24.10 12.48
N MET A 54 7.44 23.40 13.58
CA MET A 54 6.87 23.99 14.77
C MET A 54 7.80 24.98 15.45
N SER A 55 7.21 26.04 16.00
CA SER A 55 7.88 27.01 16.85
C SER A 55 6.88 27.53 17.86
N GLY A 56 7.37 28.24 18.87
CA GLY A 56 6.52 28.90 19.87
C GLY A 56 6.73 28.38 21.30
N PRO A 57 5.94 28.92 22.27
CA PRO A 57 6.18 28.68 23.69
C PRO A 57 5.94 27.24 24.16
N HIS A 58 5.12 26.48 23.44
CA HIS A 58 4.85 25.06 23.74
C HIS A 58 5.49 24.12 22.72
N PHE A 59 6.56 24.56 22.09
CA PHE A 59 7.24 23.85 21.00
C PHE A 59 7.51 22.38 21.35
N ARG A 60 8.11 22.11 22.51
CA ARG A 60 8.52 20.74 22.88
C ARG A 60 7.34 19.80 23.01
N ASP A 61 6.28 20.22 23.69
CA ASP A 61 5.11 19.38 23.92
C ASP A 61 4.40 19.02 22.62
N TYR A 62 4.20 19.99 21.75
CA TYR A 62 3.57 19.78 20.44
C TYR A 62 4.49 19.00 19.48
N HIS A 63 5.78 19.24 19.55
CA HIS A 63 6.76 18.53 18.74
C HIS A 63 6.74 17.03 19.06
N LEU A 64 6.74 16.67 20.35
CA LEU A 64 6.67 15.29 20.81
C LEU A 64 5.32 14.65 20.50
N LEU A 65 4.23 15.39 20.65
CA LEU A 65 2.89 14.91 20.33
C LEU A 65 2.77 14.60 18.82
N LEU A 66 3.24 15.48 17.98
CA LEU A 66 3.21 15.28 16.53
C LEU A 66 4.13 14.14 16.09
N ASP A 67 5.25 13.94 16.74
CA ASP A 67 6.12 12.80 16.47
C ASP A 67 5.43 11.49 16.81
N ASP A 68 4.77 11.41 17.95
CA ASP A 68 3.99 10.23 18.37
C ASP A 68 2.83 9.97 17.38
N HIS A 69 2.10 11.00 17.00
CA HIS A 69 1.04 10.88 15.98
C HIS A 69 1.60 10.39 14.64
N GLY A 70 2.76 10.91 14.23
CA GLY A 70 3.43 10.48 13.00
C GLY A 70 3.77 9.00 13.05
N ASP A 71 4.31 8.51 14.15
CA ASP A 71 4.64 7.09 14.33
C ASP A 71 3.40 6.20 14.25
N GLN A 72 2.29 6.61 14.87
CA GLN A 72 1.03 5.89 14.81
C GLN A 72 0.47 5.85 13.39
N LEU A 73 0.50 6.96 12.69
CA LEU A 73 0.02 7.05 11.30
C LEU A 73 0.88 6.21 10.36
N PHE A 74 2.18 6.19 10.56
CA PHE A 74 3.09 5.35 9.77
C PHE A 74 2.79 3.87 9.98
N ALA A 75 2.60 3.45 11.23
CA ALA A 75 2.24 2.07 11.56
C ALA A 75 0.92 1.66 10.92
N MET A 76 -0.09 2.54 10.95
CA MET A 76 -1.38 2.31 10.28
C MET A 76 -1.23 2.17 8.77
N THR A 77 -0.37 2.97 8.15
CA THR A 77 -0.11 2.92 6.70
C THR A 77 0.42 1.55 6.30
N ASP A 78 1.37 1.03 7.06
CA ASP A 78 1.96 -0.28 6.80
C ASP A 78 0.91 -1.41 6.90
N ASP A 79 0.14 -1.42 7.98
CA ASP A 79 -0.92 -2.42 8.19
C ASP A 79 -1.98 -2.37 7.09
N LEU A 80 -2.40 -1.17 6.70
CA LEU A 80 -3.40 -0.98 5.64
C LEU A 80 -2.86 -1.41 4.27
N ALA A 81 -1.61 -1.09 3.99
CA ALA A 81 -0.97 -1.47 2.73
C ALA A 81 -0.86 -3.00 2.61
N GLU A 82 -0.50 -3.68 3.69
CA GLU A 82 -0.45 -5.14 3.73
C GLU A 82 -1.82 -5.77 3.50
N ARG A 83 -2.86 -5.22 4.12
CA ARG A 83 -4.23 -5.70 3.93
C ARG A 83 -4.74 -5.46 2.52
N ALA A 84 -4.44 -4.30 1.96
CA ALA A 84 -4.79 -3.98 0.58
C ALA A 84 -4.12 -4.96 -0.38
N ARG A 85 -2.87 -5.29 -0.16
CA ARG A 85 -2.13 -6.26 -0.96
C ARG A 85 -2.75 -7.65 -0.87
N LYS A 86 -3.13 -8.10 0.33
CA LYS A 86 -3.77 -9.40 0.53
C LYS A 86 -5.14 -9.49 -0.15
N ALA A 87 -5.92 -8.42 -0.08
CA ALA A 87 -7.25 -8.39 -0.67
C ALA A 87 -7.21 -8.25 -2.19
N TRP A 88 -6.19 -7.59 -2.74
CA TRP A 88 -6.19 -7.13 -4.12
C TRP A 88 -5.16 -7.81 -5.03
N ARG A 89 -4.62 -8.91 -4.64
CA ARG A 89 -3.50 -9.62 -5.28
C ARG A 89 -3.57 -9.76 -6.79
N ALA A 90 -4.74 -10.09 -7.32
CA ALA A 90 -4.89 -10.54 -8.69
C ALA A 90 -5.31 -9.44 -9.64
N HIS A 91 -5.88 -8.37 -9.13
CA HIS A 91 -6.59 -7.38 -9.93
C HIS A 91 -5.99 -5.98 -9.83
N ASP A 92 -4.81 -5.87 -9.19
CA ASP A 92 -4.11 -4.60 -9.05
C ASP A 92 -3.47 -4.19 -10.39
N PRO A 93 -4.02 -3.17 -11.08
CA PRO A 93 -3.42 -2.69 -12.34
C PRO A 93 -2.01 -2.16 -12.14
N PHE A 94 -1.73 -1.57 -10.98
CA PHE A 94 -0.42 -1.05 -10.62
C PHE A 94 0.62 -2.16 -10.49
N HIS A 95 0.23 -3.27 -9.89
CA HIS A 95 1.09 -4.45 -9.74
C HIS A 95 1.43 -5.06 -11.11
N ARG A 96 0.48 -5.10 -12.03
CA ARG A 96 0.71 -5.55 -13.41
C ARG A 96 1.68 -4.64 -14.14
N THR A 97 1.52 -3.33 -14.01
CA THR A 97 2.38 -2.35 -14.65
C THR A 97 3.82 -2.44 -14.15
N HIS A 98 4.00 -2.59 -12.85
CA HIS A 98 5.33 -2.77 -12.25
C HIS A 98 6.01 -4.06 -12.72
N ARG A 99 5.26 -5.15 -12.84
CA ARG A 99 5.80 -6.41 -13.36
C ARG A 99 6.20 -6.30 -14.82
N ALA A 100 5.40 -5.64 -15.63
CA ALA A 100 5.70 -5.42 -17.04
C ALA A 100 6.94 -4.54 -17.21
N THR A 101 7.07 -3.48 -16.41
CA THR A 101 8.20 -2.56 -16.44
C THR A 101 9.49 -3.24 -15.96
N SER A 102 9.43 -4.01 -14.88
CA SER A 102 10.61 -4.74 -14.39
C SER A 102 11.05 -5.85 -15.33
N ALA A 103 10.13 -6.44 -16.08
CA ALA A 103 10.46 -7.43 -17.09
C ALA A 103 11.16 -6.81 -18.29
N SER A 104 10.84 -5.56 -18.67
CA SER A 104 11.47 -4.85 -19.77
C SER A 104 12.89 -4.36 -19.46
N TYR A 105 13.24 -4.22 -18.20
CA TYR A 105 14.58 -3.82 -17.77
C TYR A 105 15.56 -4.98 -17.59
N ARG A 106 15.13 -6.22 -17.77
CA ARG A 106 15.94 -7.41 -17.58
C ARG A 106 16.50 -8.02 -18.87
N GLN A 107 16.61 -7.23 -19.90
CA GLN A 107 17.31 -7.69 -21.11
C GLN A 107 18.80 -7.55 -20.98
#